data_732b27725d4413525cd87b41e02c6b6d
#
_entry.id   732b27725d4413525cd87b41e02c6b6d
#
_cell.length_a   1.000
_cell.length_b   1.000
_cell.length_c   1.000
_cell.angle_alpha   90.00
_cell.angle_beta   90.00
_cell.angle_gamma   90.00
#
_symmetry.space_group_name_H-M   'P 1'
#
loop_
_entity.id
_entity.type
_entity.pdbx_description
1 polymer ?
#
loop_
_entity_poly.entity_id
_entity_poly.type
_entity_poly.pdbx_seq_one_letter_code
_entity_poly.pdbx_strand_id
1 'polypeptide(L)'
;DVYKRQVWKNVLEELGYTREEINAFIAGPGFQAWWLMNNLEGWGGPNPDSWYERQEELQKRILKRMREYGIEPVLPGYSGMVPHNAKDRLGLNVADPGRWNGYPRPAFLQPTDPQFERIAALYYREMTRLYGKVSYYSMDPFHEGGNTSGVDLEAAGKAIWKAMKQANPRAAWVVQAWGANPRPQMIRNLPAGDMVVLDLFSESRPQWGDPASSWYRKEGFGQHDWLFCMLLNYGGNCLL
;
A
#
# COMPACT_ATOMS: atom_id res chain seq x y z
N ASP A 1 -1.16 -7.19 -8.91
CA ASP A 1 -1.69 -7.61 -7.60
C ASP A 1 -1.01 -8.84 -7.04
N VAL A 2 -0.39 -9.64 -7.88
CA VAL A 2 0.39 -10.83 -7.49
C VAL A 2 1.66 -10.47 -6.74
N TYR A 3 2.25 -9.32 -6.99
CA TYR A 3 3.48 -8.86 -6.35
C TYR A 3 3.41 -8.95 -4.83
N LYS A 4 2.40 -8.32 -4.24
CA LYS A 4 2.25 -8.24 -2.80
C LYS A 4 2.01 -9.62 -2.17
N ARG A 5 1.24 -10.48 -2.83
CA ARG A 5 0.97 -11.85 -2.35
C ARG A 5 2.24 -12.67 -2.21
N GLN A 6 3.06 -12.74 -3.25
CA GLN A 6 4.25 -13.58 -3.23
C GLN A 6 5.30 -13.05 -2.23
N VAL A 7 5.43 -11.74 -2.16
CA VAL A 7 6.29 -11.08 -1.17
C VAL A 7 5.84 -11.42 0.24
N TRP A 8 4.55 -11.23 0.55
CA TRP A 8 4.01 -11.51 1.87
C TRP A 8 4.08 -12.99 2.24
N LYS A 9 3.85 -13.89 1.30
CA LYS A 9 4.03 -15.33 1.55
C LYS A 9 5.44 -15.60 2.08
N ASN A 10 6.46 -15.16 1.37
CA ASN A 10 7.85 -15.39 1.74
C ASN A 10 8.22 -14.72 3.08
N VAL A 11 7.77 -13.48 3.29
CA VAL A 11 7.99 -12.74 4.55
C VAL A 11 7.34 -13.45 5.73
N LEU A 12 6.11 -13.89 5.59
CA LEU A 12 5.36 -14.55 6.67
C LEU A 12 5.92 -15.95 6.96
N GLU A 13 6.35 -16.70 5.95
CA GLU A 13 7.08 -17.97 6.14
C GLU A 13 8.35 -17.76 6.97
N GLU A 14 9.12 -16.72 6.67
CA GLU A 14 10.33 -16.37 7.44
C GLU A 14 10.02 -15.90 8.88
N LEU A 15 8.85 -15.30 9.09
CA LEU A 15 8.35 -14.93 10.41
C LEU A 15 7.71 -16.11 11.17
N GLY A 16 7.69 -17.30 10.58
CA GLY A 16 7.21 -18.55 11.21
C GLY A 16 5.69 -18.74 11.15
N TYR A 17 4.99 -18.05 10.23
CA TYR A 17 3.57 -18.33 9.99
C TYR A 17 3.38 -19.65 9.26
N THR A 18 2.31 -20.37 9.62
CA THR A 18 1.91 -21.58 8.89
C THR A 18 1.28 -21.23 7.55
N ARG A 19 1.15 -22.23 6.69
CA ARG A 19 0.47 -22.08 5.40
C ARG A 19 -1.00 -21.66 5.57
N GLU A 20 -1.66 -22.19 6.56
CA GLU A 20 -3.05 -21.88 6.89
C GLU A 20 -3.21 -20.42 7.33
N GLU A 21 -2.32 -19.94 8.18
CA GLU A 21 -2.30 -18.54 8.63
C GLU A 21 -2.03 -17.57 7.46
N ILE A 22 -1.07 -17.92 6.59
CA ILE A 22 -0.76 -17.13 5.39
C ILE A 22 -1.98 -17.09 4.44
N ASN A 23 -2.63 -18.22 4.23
CA ASN A 23 -3.82 -18.30 3.39
C ASN A 23 -5.01 -17.53 3.99
N ALA A 24 -5.12 -17.47 5.31
CA ALA A 24 -6.13 -16.68 6.00
C ALA A 24 -5.91 -15.15 5.85
N PHE A 25 -4.67 -14.73 5.64
CA PHE A 25 -4.33 -13.32 5.42
C PHE A 25 -4.55 -12.86 3.97
N ILE A 26 -4.34 -13.74 2.99
CA ILE A 26 -4.40 -13.39 1.57
C ILE A 26 -5.86 -13.38 1.09
N ALA A 27 -6.30 -12.28 0.50
CA ALA A 27 -7.61 -12.19 -0.12
C ALA A 27 -7.70 -13.02 -1.41
N GLY A 28 -8.89 -13.53 -1.68
CA GLY A 28 -9.21 -14.22 -2.92
C GLY A 28 -9.12 -13.33 -4.16
N PRO A 29 -9.15 -13.93 -5.36
CA PRO A 29 -8.82 -13.23 -6.61
C PRO A 29 -9.70 -12.01 -6.91
N GLY A 30 -10.98 -12.04 -6.55
CA GLY A 30 -11.88 -10.91 -6.73
C GLY A 30 -11.64 -9.72 -5.79
N PHE A 31 -10.81 -9.89 -4.75
CA PHE A 31 -10.62 -8.91 -3.67
C PHE A 31 -9.16 -8.50 -3.47
N GLN A 32 -8.27 -8.93 -4.32
CA GLN A 32 -6.84 -8.61 -4.19
C GLN A 32 -6.53 -7.12 -4.28
N ALA A 33 -7.30 -6.35 -5.06
CA ALA A 33 -7.12 -4.90 -5.14
C ALA A 33 -7.36 -4.23 -3.78
N TRP A 34 -8.41 -4.62 -3.08
CA TRP A 34 -8.72 -4.08 -1.73
C TRP A 34 -7.76 -4.59 -0.66
N TRP A 35 -7.25 -5.80 -0.79
CA TRP A 35 -6.17 -6.29 0.06
C TRP A 35 -4.87 -5.51 -0.17
N LEU A 36 -4.56 -5.14 -1.41
CA LEU A 36 -3.43 -4.26 -1.74
C LEU A 36 -3.54 -2.88 -1.07
N MET A 37 -4.74 -2.32 -1.02
CA MET A 37 -5.04 -1.05 -0.35
C MET A 37 -5.22 -1.18 1.16
N ASN A 38 -4.93 -2.34 1.77
CA ASN A 38 -5.10 -2.63 3.19
C ASN A 38 -6.55 -2.53 3.69
N ASN A 39 -7.54 -2.70 2.81
CA ASN A 39 -8.94 -2.57 3.18
C ASN A 39 -9.54 -3.83 3.80
N LEU A 40 -9.07 -5.00 3.40
CA LEU A 40 -9.52 -6.27 3.97
C LEU A 40 -8.40 -7.33 3.95
N GLU A 41 -8.56 -8.38 4.74
CA GLU A 41 -7.78 -9.61 4.65
C GLU A 41 -8.67 -10.84 4.57
N GLY A 42 -8.15 -11.92 3.98
CA GLY A 42 -8.65 -13.29 4.13
C GLY A 42 -9.97 -13.64 3.47
N TRP A 43 -10.61 -12.77 2.74
CA TRP A 43 -11.90 -13.08 2.15
C TRP A 43 -11.81 -13.77 0.78
N GLY A 44 -12.60 -14.82 0.59
CA GLY A 44 -12.69 -15.57 -0.66
C GLY A 44 -11.59 -16.62 -0.86
N GLY A 45 -10.65 -16.72 0.06
CA GLY A 45 -9.52 -17.66 0.01
C GLY A 45 -8.56 -17.40 -1.15
N PRO A 46 -7.31 -17.89 -1.05
CA PRO A 46 -6.33 -17.75 -2.11
C PRO A 46 -6.64 -18.68 -3.30
N ASN A 47 -6.10 -18.34 -4.45
CA ASN A 47 -5.97 -19.24 -5.59
C ASN A 47 -4.97 -20.37 -5.31
N PRO A 48 -4.97 -21.45 -6.09
CA PRO A 48 -3.91 -22.45 -6.05
C PRO A 48 -2.51 -21.83 -6.29
N ASP A 49 -1.47 -22.37 -5.66
CA ASP A 49 -0.10 -21.86 -5.77
C ASP A 49 0.36 -21.79 -7.25
N SER A 50 0.01 -22.80 -8.06
CA SER A 50 0.33 -22.82 -9.49
C SER A 50 -0.26 -21.64 -10.29
N TRP A 51 -1.36 -21.05 -9.82
CA TRP A 51 -1.91 -19.85 -10.42
C TRP A 51 -1.01 -18.65 -10.12
N TYR A 52 -0.56 -18.51 -8.86
CA TYR A 52 0.33 -17.42 -8.46
C TYR A 52 1.71 -17.51 -9.13
N GLU A 53 2.25 -18.71 -9.28
CA GLU A 53 3.51 -18.95 -10.00
C GLU A 53 3.43 -18.46 -11.45
N ARG A 54 2.37 -18.80 -12.16
CA ARG A 54 2.15 -18.31 -13.53
C ARG A 54 1.98 -16.79 -13.60
N GLN A 55 1.30 -16.20 -12.61
CA GLN A 55 1.13 -14.75 -12.54
C GLN A 55 2.44 -14.05 -12.19
N GLU A 56 3.28 -14.64 -11.35
CA GLU A 56 4.62 -14.10 -11.06
C GLU A 56 5.48 -14.06 -12.34
N GLU A 57 5.50 -15.14 -13.10
CA GLU A 57 6.22 -15.18 -14.38
C GLU A 57 5.67 -14.17 -15.40
N LEU A 58 4.35 -14.05 -15.52
CA LEU A 58 3.73 -13.04 -16.36
C LEU A 58 4.15 -11.63 -15.92
N GLN A 59 4.16 -11.39 -14.61
CA GLN A 59 4.50 -10.09 -14.06
C GLN A 59 5.97 -9.71 -14.33
N LYS A 60 6.90 -10.65 -14.20
CA LYS A 60 8.31 -10.43 -14.57
C LYS A 60 8.44 -10.04 -16.04
N ARG A 61 7.68 -10.70 -16.93
CA ARG A 61 7.64 -10.38 -18.37
C ARG A 61 7.07 -8.98 -18.61
N ILE A 62 6.00 -8.59 -17.91
CA ILE A 62 5.41 -7.25 -18.00
C ILE A 62 6.43 -6.20 -17.57
N LEU A 63 7.10 -6.37 -16.42
CA LEU A 63 8.11 -5.43 -15.93
C LEU A 63 9.28 -5.29 -16.89
N LYS A 64 9.74 -6.40 -17.47
CA LYS A 64 10.77 -6.36 -18.51
C LYS A 64 10.32 -5.51 -19.70
N ARG A 65 9.10 -5.74 -20.17
CA ARG A 65 8.55 -5.02 -21.32
C ARG A 65 8.34 -3.54 -21.05
N MET A 66 7.86 -3.18 -19.84
CA MET A 66 7.75 -1.78 -19.42
C MET A 66 9.09 -1.07 -19.53
N ARG A 67 10.15 -1.68 -18.97
CA ARG A 67 11.51 -1.11 -19.00
C ARG A 67 12.06 -0.96 -20.43
N GLU A 68 11.79 -1.90 -21.32
CA GLU A 68 12.16 -1.81 -22.74
C GLU A 68 11.51 -0.61 -23.43
N TYR A 69 10.34 -0.18 -22.98
CA TYR A 69 9.66 1.02 -23.48
C TYR A 69 9.98 2.30 -22.69
N GLY A 70 10.89 2.24 -21.74
CA GLY A 70 11.21 3.39 -20.87
C GLY A 70 10.10 3.74 -19.88
N ILE A 71 9.17 2.81 -19.62
CA ILE A 71 8.10 2.98 -18.63
C ILE A 71 8.61 2.54 -17.26
N GLU A 72 8.58 3.45 -16.30
CA GLU A 72 8.98 3.16 -14.92
C GLU A 72 7.82 2.50 -14.16
N PRO A 73 8.00 1.29 -13.63
CA PRO A 73 6.93 0.61 -12.90
C PRO A 73 6.76 1.17 -11.49
N VAL A 74 5.52 1.19 -11.02
CA VAL A 74 5.16 1.42 -9.62
C VAL A 74 4.83 0.09 -8.98
N LEU A 75 5.56 -0.33 -7.95
CA LEU A 75 5.31 -1.57 -7.22
C LEU A 75 4.73 -1.28 -5.83
N PRO A 76 3.98 -2.22 -5.23
CA PRO A 76 3.52 -2.07 -3.86
C PRO A 76 4.70 -1.96 -2.89
N GLY A 77 4.70 -0.94 -2.05
CA GLY A 77 5.64 -0.77 -0.95
C GLY A 77 5.09 -1.28 0.39
N TYR A 78 5.94 -1.25 1.42
CA TYR A 78 5.54 -1.59 2.78
C TYR A 78 4.82 -0.42 3.45
N SER A 79 3.56 -0.59 3.74
CA SER A 79 2.68 0.45 4.29
C SER A 79 2.44 0.35 5.81
N GLY A 80 3.20 -0.49 6.52
CA GLY A 80 2.94 -0.81 7.93
C GLY A 80 1.91 -1.95 8.12
N MET A 81 1.38 -2.52 7.05
CA MET A 81 0.42 -3.62 7.11
C MET A 81 1.07 -4.90 7.63
N VAL A 82 0.37 -5.59 8.54
CA VAL A 82 0.68 -6.94 9.01
C VAL A 82 -0.63 -7.72 9.17
N PRO A 83 -0.61 -9.07 9.24
CA PRO A 83 -1.82 -9.84 9.51
C PRO A 83 -2.53 -9.37 10.77
N HIS A 84 -3.85 -9.43 10.78
CA HIS A 84 -4.67 -8.99 11.91
C HIS A 84 -4.29 -9.70 13.22
N ASN A 85 -3.87 -10.95 13.15
CA ASN A 85 -3.42 -11.74 14.30
C ASN A 85 -1.95 -11.51 14.72
N ALA A 86 -1.25 -10.55 14.14
CA ALA A 86 0.18 -10.33 14.37
C ALA A 86 0.52 -9.99 15.83
N LYS A 87 -0.41 -9.35 16.57
CA LYS A 87 -0.26 -9.12 18.00
C LYS A 87 -0.12 -10.44 18.76
N ASP A 88 -1.05 -11.35 18.55
CA ASP A 88 -1.10 -12.62 19.29
C ASP A 88 -0.02 -13.59 18.81
N ARG A 89 0.29 -13.57 17.52
CA ARG A 89 1.22 -14.50 16.88
C ARG A 89 2.69 -14.14 17.08
N LEU A 90 3.02 -12.85 17.06
CA LEU A 90 4.40 -12.34 17.11
C LEU A 90 4.66 -11.36 18.27
N GLY A 91 3.65 -11.03 19.08
CA GLY A 91 3.79 -10.04 20.16
C GLY A 91 3.96 -8.61 19.66
N LEU A 92 3.52 -8.30 18.44
CA LEU A 92 3.71 -6.98 17.85
C LEU A 92 2.77 -5.93 18.46
N ASN A 93 3.25 -4.71 18.57
CA ASN A 93 2.42 -3.56 18.94
C ASN A 93 1.70 -3.04 17.68
N VAL A 94 0.42 -3.36 17.56
CA VAL A 94 -0.39 -3.02 16.39
C VAL A 94 -1.58 -2.16 16.75
N ALA A 95 -2.02 -1.33 15.81
CA ALA A 95 -3.33 -0.70 15.82
C ALA A 95 -4.31 -1.48 14.94
N ASP A 96 -5.59 -1.46 15.31
CA ASP A 96 -6.67 -2.02 14.51
C ASP A 96 -7.31 -0.91 13.65
N PRO A 97 -7.13 -0.93 12.32
CA PRO A 97 -7.76 0.02 11.42
C PRO A 97 -9.27 -0.19 11.24
N GLY A 98 -9.85 -1.16 11.95
CA GLY A 98 -11.28 -1.44 11.92
C GLY A 98 -11.68 -2.37 10.76
N ARG A 99 -12.85 -2.11 10.19
CA ARG A 99 -13.46 -2.98 9.17
C ARG A 99 -13.77 -2.19 7.92
N TRP A 100 -13.73 -2.88 6.79
CA TRP A 100 -14.20 -2.37 5.51
C TRP A 100 -15.36 -3.24 5.02
N ASN A 101 -16.55 -2.65 4.83
CA ASN A 101 -17.77 -3.39 4.46
C ASN A 101 -18.00 -4.66 5.30
N GLY A 102 -17.74 -4.59 6.60
CA GLY A 102 -17.92 -5.74 7.51
C GLY A 102 -16.73 -6.71 7.59
N TYR A 103 -15.73 -6.61 6.72
CA TYR A 103 -14.52 -7.44 6.74
C TYR A 103 -13.40 -6.81 7.58
N PRO A 104 -12.61 -7.61 8.31
CA PRO A 104 -11.49 -7.09 9.06
C PRO A 104 -10.44 -6.52 8.11
N ARG A 105 -9.84 -5.40 8.51
CA ARG A 105 -8.63 -4.88 7.85
C ARG A 105 -7.40 -5.59 8.38
N PRO A 106 -6.32 -5.69 7.60
CA PRO A 106 -5.01 -6.01 8.15
C PRO A 106 -4.68 -5.04 9.29
N ALA A 107 -3.98 -5.52 10.31
CA ALA A 107 -3.51 -4.65 11.38
C ALA A 107 -2.42 -3.68 10.88
N PHE A 108 -2.27 -2.56 11.55
CA PHE A 108 -1.21 -1.59 11.30
C PHE A 108 -0.15 -1.72 12.39
N LEU A 109 1.08 -2.06 12.00
CA LEU A 109 2.23 -2.13 12.91
C LEU A 109 2.61 -0.72 13.36
N GLN A 110 2.63 -0.48 14.67
CA GLN A 110 3.00 0.82 15.20
C GLN A 110 4.43 1.21 14.80
N PRO A 111 4.66 2.47 14.42
CA PRO A 111 5.99 2.93 13.99
C PRO A 111 7.04 2.86 15.12
N THR A 112 6.58 2.79 16.37
CA THR A 112 7.43 2.64 17.56
C THR A 112 7.77 1.20 17.89
N ASP A 113 7.16 0.22 17.20
CA ASP A 113 7.51 -1.18 17.40
C ASP A 113 8.92 -1.46 16.82
N PRO A 114 9.83 -2.07 17.61
CA PRO A 114 11.18 -2.37 17.14
C PRO A 114 11.23 -3.31 15.93
N GLN A 115 10.16 -4.06 15.66
CA GLN A 115 10.08 -4.94 14.48
C GLN A 115 9.67 -4.21 13.19
N PHE A 116 9.24 -2.93 13.25
CA PHE A 116 8.79 -2.20 12.08
C PHE A 116 9.86 -2.18 10.96
N GLU A 117 11.07 -1.74 11.31
CA GLU A 117 12.17 -1.67 10.34
C GLU A 117 12.58 -3.07 9.84
N ARG A 118 12.58 -4.07 10.70
CA ARG A 118 12.91 -5.46 10.32
C ARG A 118 11.90 -6.02 9.32
N ILE A 119 10.59 -5.92 9.60
CA ILE A 119 9.55 -6.46 8.72
C ILE A 119 9.55 -5.69 7.38
N ALA A 120 9.71 -4.38 7.41
CA ALA A 120 9.86 -3.58 6.21
C ALA A 120 11.08 -4.02 5.37
N ALA A 121 12.24 -4.25 6.01
CA ALA A 121 13.44 -4.73 5.33
C ALA A 121 13.24 -6.09 4.67
N LEU A 122 12.58 -7.04 5.36
CA LEU A 122 12.19 -8.33 4.79
C LEU A 122 11.31 -8.16 3.56
N TYR A 123 10.29 -7.30 3.67
CA TYR A 123 9.37 -7.02 2.57
C TYR A 123 10.08 -6.47 1.33
N TYR A 124 10.90 -5.43 1.49
CA TYR A 124 11.62 -4.83 0.37
C TYR A 124 12.72 -5.73 -0.19
N ARG A 125 13.36 -6.55 0.64
CA ARG A 125 14.30 -7.58 0.18
C ARG A 125 13.60 -8.57 -0.76
N GLU A 126 12.45 -9.12 -0.35
CA GLU A 126 11.68 -10.05 -1.17
C GLU A 126 11.11 -9.39 -2.43
N MET A 127 10.60 -8.16 -2.33
CA MET A 127 10.14 -7.38 -3.48
C MET A 127 11.27 -7.19 -4.51
N THR A 128 12.44 -6.80 -4.06
CA THR A 128 13.62 -6.60 -4.92
C THR A 128 14.12 -7.91 -5.52
N ARG A 129 14.13 -8.99 -4.74
CA ARG A 129 14.55 -10.32 -5.20
C ARG A 129 13.65 -10.84 -6.32
N LEU A 130 12.33 -10.66 -6.19
CA LEU A 130 11.35 -11.17 -7.16
C LEU A 130 11.23 -10.30 -8.42
N TYR A 131 11.25 -8.96 -8.26
CA TYR A 131 10.84 -8.03 -9.33
C TYR A 131 11.87 -6.97 -9.68
N GLY A 132 13.00 -6.96 -8.98
CA GLY A 132 14.06 -5.96 -9.16
C GLY A 132 13.76 -4.63 -8.46
N LYS A 133 14.72 -3.73 -8.48
CA LYS A 133 14.58 -2.38 -7.94
C LYS A 133 13.69 -1.53 -8.84
N VAL A 134 12.88 -0.67 -8.22
CA VAL A 134 12.06 0.34 -8.88
C VAL A 134 12.23 1.69 -8.20
N SER A 135 11.91 2.77 -8.92
CA SER A 135 11.98 4.13 -8.40
C SER A 135 10.71 4.58 -7.70
N TYR A 136 9.60 3.82 -7.82
CA TYR A 136 8.30 4.20 -7.27
C TYR A 136 7.65 3.04 -6.53
N TYR A 137 7.16 3.33 -5.31
CA TYR A 137 6.39 2.38 -4.52
C TYR A 137 5.04 2.97 -4.13
N SER A 138 3.96 2.23 -4.40
CA SER A 138 2.60 2.59 -4.00
C SER A 138 2.30 2.10 -2.59
N MET A 139 1.88 3.01 -1.72
CA MET A 139 1.48 2.68 -0.33
C MET A 139 0.32 3.57 0.08
N ASP A 140 -0.79 2.94 0.49
CA ASP A 140 -2.03 3.61 0.87
C ASP A 140 -2.48 3.14 2.28
N PRO A 141 -1.77 3.52 3.36
CA PRO A 141 -2.17 3.19 4.72
C PRO A 141 -3.49 3.88 5.07
N PHE A 142 -4.38 3.19 5.76
CA PHE A 142 -5.69 3.70 6.20
C PHE A 142 -6.63 4.16 5.08
N HIS A 143 -6.49 3.63 3.88
CA HIS A 143 -7.34 3.97 2.74
C HIS A 143 -8.83 3.67 3.04
N GLU A 144 -9.74 4.38 2.38
CA GLU A 144 -11.21 4.19 2.48
C GLU A 144 -11.74 4.10 3.92
N GLY A 145 -11.41 5.06 4.76
CA GLY A 145 -11.98 5.17 6.10
C GLY A 145 -11.32 4.28 7.17
N GLY A 146 -10.09 3.81 6.94
CA GLY A 146 -9.34 3.12 7.98
C GLY A 146 -9.20 3.97 9.25
N ASN A 147 -9.46 3.34 10.40
CA ASN A 147 -9.37 3.99 11.71
C ASN A 147 -7.90 4.30 12.04
N THR A 148 -7.65 5.53 12.46
CA THR A 148 -6.32 6.00 12.83
C THR A 148 -6.18 6.29 14.34
N SER A 149 -7.18 5.92 15.15
CA SER A 149 -7.14 6.10 16.59
C SER A 149 -5.95 5.37 17.20
N GLY A 150 -5.22 6.03 18.06
CA GLY A 150 -4.04 5.46 18.71
C GLY A 150 -2.80 5.34 17.82
N VAL A 151 -2.81 5.93 16.61
CA VAL A 151 -1.66 5.99 15.72
C VAL A 151 -1.11 7.41 15.66
N ASP A 152 0.17 7.58 15.95
CA ASP A 152 0.90 8.79 15.61
C ASP A 152 1.13 8.82 14.09
N LEU A 153 0.30 9.60 13.40
CA LEU A 153 0.32 9.67 11.94
C LEU A 153 1.63 10.24 11.36
N GLU A 154 2.25 11.19 12.07
CA GLU A 154 3.52 11.75 11.63
C GLU A 154 4.63 10.73 11.77
N ALA A 155 4.71 10.05 12.90
CA ALA A 155 5.66 8.95 13.10
C ALA A 155 5.43 7.81 12.11
N ALA A 156 4.18 7.47 11.82
CA ALA A 156 3.82 6.44 10.83
C ALA A 156 4.30 6.83 9.43
N GLY A 157 4.04 8.05 8.97
CA GLY A 157 4.51 8.53 7.68
C GLY A 157 6.03 8.51 7.57
N LYS A 158 6.73 8.98 8.60
CA LYS A 158 8.21 8.96 8.66
C LYS A 158 8.77 7.53 8.65
N ALA A 159 8.16 6.60 9.38
CA ALA A 159 8.61 5.20 9.41
C ALA A 159 8.45 4.50 8.05
N ILE A 160 7.30 4.68 7.40
CA ILE A 160 7.04 4.15 6.06
C ILE A 160 8.03 4.73 5.04
N TRP A 161 8.18 6.06 5.02
CA TRP A 161 9.12 6.76 4.15
C TRP A 161 10.56 6.29 4.39
N LYS A 162 11.02 6.25 5.65
CA LYS A 162 12.37 5.81 6.02
C LYS A 162 12.64 4.37 5.54
N ALA A 163 11.71 3.45 5.76
CA ALA A 163 11.83 2.08 5.31
C ALA A 163 11.98 1.97 3.79
N MET A 164 11.19 2.73 3.03
CA MET A 164 11.32 2.81 1.57
C MET A 164 12.70 3.35 1.16
N LYS A 165 13.17 4.44 1.79
CA LYS A 165 14.49 5.06 1.47
C LYS A 165 15.66 4.17 1.85
N GLN A 166 15.54 3.35 2.89
CA GLN A 166 16.55 2.33 3.24
C GLN A 166 16.65 1.25 2.16
N ALA A 167 15.53 0.84 1.57
CA ALA A 167 15.51 -0.13 0.48
C ALA A 167 16.04 0.45 -0.85
N ASN A 168 15.64 1.67 -1.16
CA ASN A 168 16.14 2.42 -2.32
C ASN A 168 16.16 3.93 -2.01
N PRO A 169 17.35 4.55 -1.81
CA PRO A 169 17.46 5.97 -1.49
C PRO A 169 16.88 6.92 -2.54
N ARG A 170 16.71 6.46 -3.79
CA ARG A 170 16.13 7.25 -4.89
C ARG A 170 14.63 7.02 -5.07
N ALA A 171 14.02 6.13 -4.28
CA ALA A 171 12.60 5.84 -4.44
C ALA A 171 11.73 7.00 -3.98
N ALA A 172 10.58 7.16 -4.64
CA ALA A 172 9.49 8.03 -4.24
C ALA A 172 8.24 7.22 -3.88
N TRP A 173 7.51 7.71 -2.89
CA TRP A 173 6.24 7.14 -2.45
C TRP A 173 5.11 7.66 -3.32
N VAL A 174 4.38 6.77 -3.99
CA VAL A 174 3.16 7.09 -4.74
C VAL A 174 1.96 6.80 -3.85
N VAL A 175 1.12 7.80 -3.62
CA VAL A 175 -0.08 7.68 -2.76
C VAL A 175 -1.32 8.15 -3.49
N GLN A 176 -2.43 7.44 -3.30
CA GLN A 176 -3.72 7.81 -3.87
C GLN A 176 -4.45 8.80 -2.97
N ALA A 177 -4.85 9.95 -3.53
CA ALA A 177 -5.72 10.90 -2.84
C ALA A 177 -7.18 10.57 -3.09
N TRP A 178 -7.82 10.01 -2.07
CA TRP A 178 -9.21 9.59 -2.10
C TRP A 178 -9.85 9.78 -0.71
N GLY A 179 -10.93 10.54 -0.62
CA GLY A 179 -11.59 10.85 0.65
C GLY A 179 -10.65 11.56 1.63
N ALA A 180 -10.38 10.94 2.76
CA ALA A 180 -9.47 11.48 3.77
C ALA A 180 -7.98 11.20 3.51
N ASN A 181 -7.66 10.42 2.49
CA ASN A 181 -6.28 10.04 2.18
C ASN A 181 -5.64 10.98 1.13
N PRO A 182 -4.32 11.21 1.14
CA PRO A 182 -3.44 10.97 2.28
C PRO A 182 -3.76 11.91 3.45
N ARG A 183 -3.60 11.43 4.67
CA ARG A 183 -3.78 12.27 5.86
C ARG A 183 -2.72 13.36 5.90
N PRO A 184 -3.06 14.66 6.00
CA PRO A 184 -2.05 15.74 5.99
C PRO A 184 -0.97 15.56 7.07
N GLN A 185 -1.34 15.08 8.26
CA GLN A 185 -0.40 14.84 9.35
C GLN A 185 0.66 13.79 9.01
N MET A 186 0.32 12.82 8.16
CA MET A 186 1.22 11.73 7.77
C MET A 186 2.30 12.20 6.80
N ILE A 187 1.99 13.16 5.93
CA ILE A 187 2.88 13.49 4.80
C ILE A 187 3.53 14.87 4.90
N ARG A 188 2.95 15.82 5.66
CA ARG A 188 3.35 17.24 5.66
C ARG A 188 4.84 17.50 5.96
N ASN A 189 5.49 16.61 6.69
CA ASN A 189 6.88 16.76 7.13
C ASN A 189 7.85 15.80 6.39
N LEU A 190 7.39 15.15 5.32
CA LEU A 190 8.24 14.35 4.45
C LEU A 190 8.95 15.27 3.45
N PRO A 191 10.18 14.91 3.00
CA PRO A 191 10.92 15.72 2.04
C PRO A 191 10.18 15.92 0.71
N ALA A 192 10.27 17.12 0.15
CA ALA A 192 9.80 17.40 -1.20
C ALA A 192 10.52 16.50 -2.22
N GLY A 193 9.80 16.04 -3.24
CA GLY A 193 10.33 15.16 -4.29
C GLY A 193 10.40 13.67 -3.91
N ASP A 194 10.13 13.31 -2.65
CA ASP A 194 10.09 11.92 -2.21
C ASP A 194 8.68 11.30 -2.27
N MET A 195 7.70 12.06 -2.75
CA MET A 195 6.31 11.61 -2.87
C MET A 195 5.66 12.17 -4.13
N VAL A 196 4.79 11.35 -4.73
CA VAL A 196 3.87 11.74 -5.79
C VAL A 196 2.45 11.41 -5.36
N VAL A 197 1.59 12.41 -5.27
CA VAL A 197 0.18 12.25 -4.92
C VAL A 197 -0.65 12.13 -6.19
N LEU A 198 -1.42 11.06 -6.30
CA LEU A 198 -2.39 10.87 -7.38
C LEU A 198 -3.74 11.42 -6.92
N ASP A 199 -4.13 12.59 -7.40
CA ASP A 199 -5.47 13.16 -7.13
C ASP A 199 -6.49 12.41 -7.97
N LEU A 200 -6.94 11.27 -7.44
CA LEU A 200 -7.88 10.41 -8.14
C LEU A 200 -9.23 11.10 -8.33
N PHE A 201 -9.83 10.91 -9.49
CA PHE A 201 -11.14 11.46 -9.80
C PHE A 201 -11.16 13.00 -9.91
N SER A 202 -10.03 13.61 -10.20
CA SER A 202 -9.89 15.07 -10.31
C SER A 202 -10.79 15.67 -11.40
N GLU A 203 -11.15 14.90 -12.44
CA GLU A 203 -12.05 15.32 -13.53
C GLU A 203 -13.45 15.69 -13.04
N SER A 204 -13.89 15.14 -11.90
CA SER A 204 -15.23 15.41 -11.33
C SER A 204 -15.16 15.99 -9.94
N ARG A 205 -14.22 15.52 -9.12
CA ARG A 205 -14.15 15.84 -7.70
C ARG A 205 -12.70 15.96 -7.24
N PRO A 206 -11.99 17.03 -7.60
CA PRO A 206 -10.64 17.26 -7.11
C PRO A 206 -10.66 17.42 -5.59
N GLN A 207 -9.62 16.91 -4.92
CA GLN A 207 -9.56 16.86 -3.45
C GLN A 207 -9.71 18.24 -2.79
N TRP A 208 -9.18 19.30 -3.38
CA TRP A 208 -9.31 20.66 -2.88
C TRP A 208 -10.73 21.22 -3.02
N GLY A 209 -11.55 20.69 -3.90
CA GLY A 209 -12.96 21.07 -4.11
C GLY A 209 -13.95 20.20 -3.33
N ASP A 210 -13.55 19.09 -2.74
CA ASP A 210 -14.43 18.17 -2.02
C ASP A 210 -14.47 18.49 -0.52
N PRO A 211 -15.62 18.92 0.05
CA PRO A 211 -15.74 19.20 1.49
C PRO A 211 -15.42 18.01 2.39
N ALA A 212 -15.53 16.79 1.91
CA ALA A 212 -15.20 15.58 2.64
C ALA A 212 -13.69 15.27 2.66
N SER A 213 -12.91 15.95 1.83
CA SER A 213 -11.47 15.77 1.75
C SER A 213 -10.73 16.46 2.89
N SER A 214 -9.68 15.84 3.37
CA SER A 214 -8.70 16.47 4.26
C SER A 214 -7.94 17.63 3.60
N TRP A 215 -8.04 17.75 2.28
CA TRP A 215 -7.38 18.76 1.45
C TRP A 215 -8.36 19.85 0.95
N TYR A 216 -9.59 19.84 1.44
CA TYR A 216 -10.58 20.84 1.08
C TYR A 216 -10.06 22.27 1.27
N ARG A 217 -10.20 23.10 0.23
CA ARG A 217 -9.70 24.50 0.17
C ARG A 217 -8.20 24.68 0.38
N LYS A 218 -7.43 23.63 0.19
CA LYS A 218 -5.96 23.70 0.18
C LYS A 218 -5.47 23.62 -1.26
N GLU A 219 -4.43 24.36 -1.59
CA GLU A 219 -3.77 24.24 -2.88
C GLU A 219 -2.80 23.09 -2.87
N GLY A 220 -2.99 22.14 -3.79
CA GLY A 220 -2.14 20.95 -3.92
C GLY A 220 -2.08 20.10 -2.65
N PHE A 221 -0.99 19.38 -2.48
CA PHE A 221 -0.76 18.45 -1.36
C PHE A 221 0.47 18.83 -0.54
N GLY A 222 0.53 20.09 -0.12
CA GLY A 222 1.67 20.66 0.56
C GLY A 222 2.81 20.92 -0.43
N GLN A 223 4.01 20.40 -0.09
CA GLN A 223 5.21 20.56 -0.95
C GLN A 223 5.44 19.38 -1.90
N HIS A 224 4.52 18.43 -1.98
CA HIS A 224 4.68 17.22 -2.76
C HIS A 224 4.19 17.40 -4.19
N ASP A 225 4.87 16.73 -5.11
CA ASP A 225 4.40 16.61 -6.50
C ASP A 225 3.06 15.88 -6.53
N TRP A 226 2.17 16.30 -7.43
CA TRP A 226 0.89 15.65 -7.59
C TRP A 226 0.44 15.62 -9.05
N LEU A 227 -0.38 14.61 -9.36
CA LEU A 227 -0.93 14.41 -10.70
C LEU A 227 -2.45 14.52 -10.65
N PHE A 228 -2.98 15.29 -11.59
CA PHE A 228 -4.39 15.29 -11.93
C PHE A 228 -4.73 13.96 -12.60
N CYS A 229 -5.52 13.13 -11.95
CA CYS A 229 -5.86 11.79 -12.44
C CYS A 229 -7.31 11.72 -12.86
N MET A 230 -7.57 10.90 -13.88
CA MET A 230 -8.90 10.59 -14.37
C MET A 230 -9.23 9.12 -14.13
N LEU A 231 -10.36 8.85 -13.49
CA LEU A 231 -10.91 7.51 -13.36
C LEU A 231 -11.85 7.22 -14.53
N LEU A 232 -11.28 6.94 -15.69
CA LEU A 232 -12.04 6.60 -16.90
C LEU A 232 -13.06 5.49 -16.63
N ASN A 233 -14.29 5.69 -17.05
CA ASN A 233 -15.43 4.79 -16.86
C ASN A 233 -15.88 4.59 -15.40
N TYR A 234 -15.36 5.33 -14.46
CA TYR A 234 -15.80 5.23 -13.08
C TYR A 234 -17.23 5.76 -12.92
N GLY A 235 -18.16 4.89 -12.51
CA GLY A 235 -19.55 5.25 -12.29
C GLY A 235 -20.26 5.87 -13.51
N GLY A 236 -19.80 5.62 -14.72
CA GLY A 236 -20.36 6.19 -15.93
C GLY A 236 -19.95 7.64 -16.22
N ASN A 237 -18.93 8.14 -15.56
CA ASN A 237 -18.40 9.49 -15.74
C ASN A 237 -17.49 9.65 -16.97
N CYS A 238 -17.33 8.60 -17.75
CA CYS A 238 -16.56 8.68 -18.98
C CYS A 238 -17.38 9.44 -20.04
N LEU A 239 -16.95 10.65 -20.35
CA LEU A 239 -17.39 11.38 -21.53
C LEU A 239 -16.49 10.95 -22.68
N LEU A 240 -16.98 10.10 -23.53
CA LEU A 240 -16.41 9.80 -24.85
C LEU A 240 -17.09 10.68 -25.89
#